data_357818b1a9c8cb125c719b0c66a128f1
#
_entry.id   357818b1a9c8cb125c719b0c66a128f1
#
_cell.length_a   1.000
_cell.length_b   1.000
_cell.length_c   1.000
_cell.angle_alpha   90.00
_cell.angle_beta   90.00
_cell.angle_gamma   90.00
#
_symmetry.space_group_name_H-M   'P 1'
#
loop_
_entity.id
_entity.type
_entity.pdbx_description
1 polymer ?
#
loop_
_entity_poly.entity_id
_entity_poly.type
_entity_poly.pdbx_seq_one_letter_code
_entity_poly.pdbx_strand_id
1 'polypeptide(L)'
;MMTAQDLPDFKSVQKAAERLKKLVHHTSILTSQGLNRICGVQLYFKCENFQKVGAFKIRGATNAVLDLPEKILTAGVATHSSGNHAAALALAARWRNCTAYVVMPRTAPQVKINAVQSYGAQITFCEPTLEARERELAKVISRTGAEVIHPYNDARVIAGQGTVALELLTELPDLEAVLVPVGGGGLLSGTALTVRGLQKKCQVIGVEPQNADDARRSFYAGRIIPSDNPQTIADGLRTSLGTLTFAIIRDKVDDILTVTEESIIDAMRLIWERLKIVAEPSACVPLAVLLEGRSQVAASKIGIILSGGNVDLDRLPWLKG
;
A
#
# COMPACT_ATOMS: atom_id res chain seq x y z
N MET A 1 15.33 21.92 -2.80
CA MET A 1 16.04 20.71 -2.29
C MET A 1 15.29 20.25 -1.05
N MET A 2 14.83 18.99 -1.01
CA MET A 2 14.25 18.40 0.21
C MET A 2 15.34 18.33 1.28
N THR A 3 15.02 18.82 2.46
CA THR A 3 15.89 18.68 3.63
C THR A 3 15.59 17.37 4.34
N ALA A 4 16.56 16.82 5.08
CA ALA A 4 16.35 15.62 5.92
C ALA A 4 15.23 15.82 6.97
N GLN A 5 14.81 17.06 7.21
CA GLN A 5 13.71 17.44 8.12
C GLN A 5 12.32 17.18 7.54
N ASP A 6 12.20 16.95 6.22
CA ASP A 6 10.91 16.72 5.54
C ASP A 6 10.50 15.24 5.51
N LEU A 7 11.39 14.31 5.87
CA LEU A 7 11.11 12.88 5.89
C LEU A 7 10.47 12.46 7.22
N PRO A 8 9.43 11.59 7.18
CA PRO A 8 8.89 11.01 8.41
C PRO A 8 9.93 10.09 9.06
N ASP A 9 9.84 9.97 10.37
CA ASP A 9 10.67 9.10 11.20
C ASP A 9 9.79 8.08 11.98
N PHE A 10 10.42 7.27 12.80
CA PHE A 10 9.70 6.31 13.64
C PHE A 10 8.78 6.99 14.67
N LYS A 11 9.13 8.17 15.18
CA LYS A 11 8.26 8.93 16.09
C LYS A 11 6.96 9.35 15.40
N SER A 12 7.04 9.65 14.09
CA SER A 12 5.87 9.94 13.26
C SER A 12 4.95 8.72 13.15
N VAL A 13 5.52 7.50 13.02
CA VAL A 13 4.74 6.25 13.03
C VAL A 13 4.08 6.01 14.38
N GLN A 14 4.78 6.24 15.49
CA GLN A 14 4.22 6.10 16.83
C GLN A 14 3.06 7.07 17.08
N LYS A 15 3.20 8.34 16.67
CA LYS A 15 2.11 9.32 16.72
C LYS A 15 0.92 8.90 15.86
N ALA A 16 1.18 8.36 14.66
CA ALA A 16 0.13 7.82 13.80
C ALA A 16 -0.61 6.66 14.47
N ALA A 17 0.10 5.74 15.12
CA ALA A 17 -0.50 4.61 15.83
C ALA A 17 -1.47 5.09 16.93
N GLU A 18 -1.07 6.07 17.73
CA GLU A 18 -1.95 6.64 18.78
C GLU A 18 -3.21 7.30 18.17
N ARG A 19 -3.07 8.06 17.07
CA ARG A 19 -4.22 8.67 16.39
C ARG A 19 -5.19 7.64 15.83
N LEU A 20 -4.67 6.53 15.32
CA LEU A 20 -5.46 5.52 14.59
C LEU A 20 -6.11 4.48 15.50
N LYS A 21 -5.67 4.32 16.73
CA LYS A 21 -5.99 3.24 17.68
C LYS A 21 -7.48 2.88 17.81
N LYS A 22 -8.39 3.88 17.70
CA LYS A 22 -9.85 3.66 17.81
C LYS A 22 -10.58 3.72 16.46
N LEU A 23 -9.87 4.01 15.39
CA LEU A 23 -10.46 4.29 14.08
C LEU A 23 -10.23 3.18 13.06
N VAL A 24 -9.09 2.51 13.13
CA VAL A 24 -8.76 1.40 12.24
C VAL A 24 -8.81 0.07 12.98
N HIS A 25 -8.90 -1.02 12.25
CA HIS A 25 -8.83 -2.35 12.84
C HIS A 25 -7.37 -2.68 13.20
N HIS A 26 -7.18 -3.29 14.36
CA HIS A 26 -5.98 -4.08 14.62
C HIS A 26 -6.18 -5.42 13.89
N THR A 27 -5.51 -5.57 12.74
CA THR A 27 -5.77 -6.70 11.85
C THR A 27 -5.09 -7.97 12.34
N SER A 28 -5.72 -9.13 12.09
CA SER A 28 -5.21 -10.43 12.51
C SER A 28 -3.90 -10.79 11.79
N ILE A 29 -3.11 -11.62 12.47
CA ILE A 29 -1.97 -12.32 11.87
C ILE A 29 -2.39 -13.78 11.73
N LEU A 30 -2.40 -14.28 10.50
CA LEU A 30 -2.74 -15.67 10.19
C LEU A 30 -1.47 -16.48 9.89
N THR A 31 -1.58 -17.81 10.09
CA THR A 31 -0.55 -18.79 9.74
C THR A 31 -1.16 -19.96 9.00
N SER A 32 -0.35 -20.71 8.24
CA SER A 32 -0.79 -21.92 7.54
C SER A 32 0.33 -22.95 7.49
N GLN A 33 0.13 -24.08 8.16
CA GLN A 33 1.07 -25.20 8.10
C GLN A 33 1.27 -25.72 6.66
N GLY A 34 0.22 -25.62 5.81
CA GLY A 34 0.30 -26.02 4.41
C GLY A 34 1.25 -25.10 3.62
N LEU A 35 1.12 -23.77 3.78
CA LEU A 35 2.01 -22.80 3.16
C LEU A 35 3.44 -22.88 3.71
N ASN A 36 3.57 -23.07 5.03
CA ASN A 36 4.89 -23.25 5.65
C ASN A 36 5.65 -24.45 5.05
N ARG A 37 4.95 -25.58 4.81
CA ARG A 37 5.55 -26.76 4.17
C ARG A 37 5.94 -26.51 2.72
N ILE A 38 5.11 -25.78 1.97
CA ILE A 38 5.39 -25.45 0.56
C ILE A 38 6.61 -24.55 0.45
N CYS A 39 6.71 -23.53 1.31
CA CYS A 39 7.80 -22.55 1.25
C CYS A 39 9.04 -22.93 2.08
N GLY A 40 8.96 -23.97 2.93
CA GLY A 40 10.06 -24.43 3.78
C GLY A 40 10.41 -23.50 4.96
N VAL A 41 9.56 -22.52 5.27
CA VAL A 41 9.77 -21.49 6.29
C VAL A 41 8.48 -21.23 7.09
N GLN A 42 8.58 -20.57 8.24
CA GLN A 42 7.42 -20.13 9.02
C GLN A 42 6.89 -18.80 8.49
N LEU A 43 5.64 -18.79 8.03
CA LEU A 43 4.98 -17.63 7.44
C LEU A 43 3.91 -17.07 8.37
N TYR A 44 3.90 -15.74 8.50
CA TYR A 44 2.98 -14.97 9.29
C TYR A 44 2.35 -13.88 8.40
N PHE A 45 1.05 -13.96 8.18
CA PHE A 45 0.33 -13.08 7.25
C PHE A 45 -0.38 -11.97 8.03
N LYS A 46 0.11 -10.72 7.93
CA LYS A 46 -0.59 -9.54 8.45
C LYS A 46 -1.71 -9.16 7.50
N CYS A 47 -2.95 -9.35 7.92
CA CYS A 47 -4.12 -9.35 7.04
C CYS A 47 -4.77 -7.98 6.89
N GLU A 48 -4.14 -7.07 6.14
CA GLU A 48 -4.73 -5.75 5.84
C GLU A 48 -5.90 -5.82 4.84
N ASN A 49 -6.17 -6.98 4.24
CA ASN A 49 -7.42 -7.26 3.53
C ASN A 49 -8.65 -7.24 4.46
N PHE A 50 -8.48 -7.42 5.77
CA PHE A 50 -9.52 -7.28 6.78
C PHE A 50 -9.65 -5.86 7.33
N GLN A 51 -8.81 -4.95 6.88
CA GLN A 51 -8.87 -3.57 7.30
C GLN A 51 -10.12 -2.87 6.74
N LYS A 52 -10.56 -1.78 7.36
CA LYS A 52 -11.62 -0.92 6.81
C LYS A 52 -11.27 -0.52 5.38
N VAL A 53 -12.25 -0.38 4.54
CA VAL A 53 -12.16 -0.25 3.07
C VAL A 53 -11.45 -1.42 2.37
N GLY A 54 -11.22 -2.53 3.06
CA GLY A 54 -10.59 -3.73 2.51
C GLY A 54 -9.10 -3.58 2.19
N ALA A 55 -8.38 -2.59 2.75
CA ALA A 55 -6.97 -2.37 2.45
C ALA A 55 -6.26 -1.48 3.48
N PHE A 56 -4.93 -1.63 3.60
CA PHE A 56 -4.07 -0.85 4.48
C PHE A 56 -4.16 0.67 4.28
N LYS A 57 -4.61 1.11 3.11
CA LYS A 57 -4.65 2.53 2.72
C LYS A 57 -5.41 3.43 3.70
N ILE A 58 -6.37 2.88 4.42
CA ILE A 58 -7.13 3.64 5.42
C ILE A 58 -6.23 4.19 6.53
N ARG A 59 -5.15 3.50 6.88
CA ARG A 59 -4.22 3.92 7.92
C ARG A 59 -3.56 5.24 7.56
N GLY A 60 -2.90 5.30 6.38
CA GLY A 60 -2.24 6.51 5.92
C GLY A 60 -3.19 7.64 5.58
N ALA A 61 -4.30 7.34 4.90
CA ALA A 61 -5.31 8.36 4.57
C ALA A 61 -5.91 8.99 5.84
N THR A 62 -6.29 8.17 6.82
CA THR A 62 -6.84 8.65 8.09
C THR A 62 -5.81 9.45 8.88
N ASN A 63 -4.56 8.97 9.00
CA ASN A 63 -3.52 9.72 9.69
C ASN A 63 -3.29 11.09 9.05
N ALA A 64 -3.24 11.16 7.73
CA ALA A 64 -3.05 12.42 7.00
C ALA A 64 -4.20 13.40 7.24
N VAL A 65 -5.45 12.93 7.15
CA VAL A 65 -6.64 13.79 7.37
C VAL A 65 -6.75 14.25 8.83
N LEU A 66 -6.41 13.38 9.79
CA LEU A 66 -6.42 13.75 11.22
C LEU A 66 -5.31 14.73 11.62
N ASP A 67 -4.24 14.79 10.86
CA ASP A 67 -3.12 15.71 11.10
C ASP A 67 -3.39 17.13 10.56
N LEU A 68 -4.45 17.29 9.76
CA LEU A 68 -4.81 18.58 9.20
C LEU A 68 -5.52 19.48 10.23
N PRO A 69 -5.16 20.77 10.29
CA PRO A 69 -5.90 21.74 11.10
C PRO A 69 -7.30 22.00 10.53
N GLU A 70 -8.27 22.33 11.38
CA GLU A 70 -9.67 22.57 10.99
C GLU A 70 -9.80 23.60 9.85
N LYS A 71 -8.98 24.64 9.85
CA LYS A 71 -8.98 25.66 8.80
C LYS A 71 -8.74 25.06 7.39
N ILE A 72 -7.93 24.03 7.29
CA ILE A 72 -7.65 23.35 6.02
C ILE A 72 -8.82 22.44 5.66
N LEU A 73 -9.39 21.74 6.63
CA LEU A 73 -10.52 20.82 6.42
C LEU A 73 -11.79 21.50 5.88
N THR A 74 -11.98 22.79 6.11
CA THR A 74 -13.14 23.53 5.55
C THR A 74 -13.14 23.53 4.01
N ALA A 75 -11.98 23.53 3.37
CA ALA A 75 -11.85 23.42 1.92
C ALA A 75 -11.95 21.98 1.41
N GLY A 76 -11.85 20.99 2.31
CA GLY A 76 -11.85 19.57 2.01
C GLY A 76 -10.48 19.00 1.65
N VAL A 77 -10.48 17.74 1.27
CA VAL A 77 -9.28 17.00 0.85
C VAL A 77 -9.45 16.44 -0.55
N ALA A 78 -8.36 16.32 -1.30
CA ALA A 78 -8.40 15.86 -2.68
C ALA A 78 -7.32 14.81 -2.99
N THR A 79 -7.61 13.91 -3.93
CA THR A 79 -6.63 12.96 -4.46
C THR A 79 -6.98 12.55 -5.89
N HIS A 80 -6.01 12.01 -6.63
CA HIS A 80 -6.27 11.21 -7.81
C HIS A 80 -5.98 9.75 -7.51
N SER A 81 -6.98 8.90 -7.56
CA SER A 81 -6.83 7.45 -7.36
C SER A 81 -8.07 6.72 -7.82
N SER A 82 -7.91 5.59 -8.47
CA SER A 82 -9.01 4.72 -8.90
C SER A 82 -9.24 3.51 -8.00
N GLY A 83 -8.55 3.41 -6.85
CA GLY A 83 -8.58 2.21 -6.03
C GLY A 83 -8.64 2.47 -4.53
N ASN A 84 -7.92 1.64 -3.79
CA ASN A 84 -7.96 1.57 -2.33
C ASN A 84 -7.73 2.92 -1.61
N HIS A 85 -6.88 3.80 -2.18
CA HIS A 85 -6.63 5.11 -1.57
C HIS A 85 -7.81 6.07 -1.71
N ALA A 86 -8.52 6.04 -2.84
CA ALA A 86 -9.71 6.86 -3.03
C ALA A 86 -10.80 6.54 -2.00
N ALA A 87 -11.10 5.25 -1.81
CA ALA A 87 -12.06 4.79 -0.80
C ALA A 87 -11.59 5.14 0.63
N ALA A 88 -10.29 4.99 0.90
CA ALA A 88 -9.71 5.32 2.19
C ALA A 88 -9.80 6.81 2.52
N LEU A 89 -9.49 7.69 1.56
CA LEU A 89 -9.60 9.14 1.74
C LEU A 89 -11.05 9.56 1.94
N ALA A 90 -11.98 9.00 1.16
CA ALA A 90 -13.40 9.28 1.28
C ALA A 90 -13.93 8.95 2.69
N LEU A 91 -13.57 7.77 3.22
CA LEU A 91 -13.99 7.37 4.57
C LEU A 91 -13.32 8.24 5.65
N ALA A 92 -12.02 8.55 5.51
CA ALA A 92 -11.30 9.41 6.45
C ALA A 92 -11.89 10.83 6.50
N ALA A 93 -12.21 11.40 5.35
CA ALA A 93 -12.86 12.71 5.24
C ALA A 93 -14.25 12.72 5.89
N ARG A 94 -15.05 11.65 5.69
CA ARG A 94 -16.34 11.47 6.34
C ARG A 94 -16.21 11.49 7.87
N TRP A 95 -15.19 10.86 8.45
CA TRP A 95 -14.97 10.87 9.90
C TRP A 95 -14.59 12.25 10.46
N ARG A 96 -14.05 13.13 9.61
CA ARG A 96 -13.73 14.52 9.96
C ARG A 96 -14.75 15.52 9.45
N ASN A 97 -15.92 15.06 8.95
CA ASN A 97 -16.98 15.91 8.40
C ASN A 97 -16.47 16.91 7.34
N CYS A 98 -15.48 16.52 6.53
CA CYS A 98 -14.99 17.33 5.42
C CYS A 98 -15.25 16.65 4.08
N THR A 99 -15.27 17.45 3.01
CA THR A 99 -15.50 16.93 1.66
C THR A 99 -14.26 16.24 1.11
N ALA A 100 -14.42 15.03 0.55
CA ALA A 100 -13.40 14.37 -0.25
C ALA A 100 -13.68 14.58 -1.74
N TYR A 101 -12.72 15.12 -2.47
CA TYR A 101 -12.72 15.23 -3.92
C TYR A 101 -11.80 14.18 -4.52
N VAL A 102 -12.34 13.31 -5.37
CA VAL A 102 -11.59 12.20 -5.94
C VAL A 102 -11.61 12.27 -7.46
N VAL A 103 -10.43 12.38 -8.08
CA VAL A 103 -10.28 12.27 -9.53
C VAL A 103 -10.05 10.81 -9.90
N MET A 104 -10.93 10.26 -10.74
CA MET A 104 -10.90 8.87 -11.17
C MET A 104 -10.95 8.76 -12.71
N PRO A 105 -10.21 7.82 -13.32
CA PRO A 105 -10.37 7.56 -14.75
C PRO A 105 -11.76 6.98 -15.04
N ARG A 106 -12.34 7.32 -16.21
CA ARG A 106 -13.63 6.77 -16.67
C ARG A 106 -13.62 5.25 -16.83
N THR A 107 -12.43 4.68 -17.02
CA THR A 107 -12.19 3.22 -17.13
C THR A 107 -12.06 2.50 -15.78
N ALA A 108 -12.24 3.21 -14.66
CA ALA A 108 -12.18 2.57 -13.34
C ALA A 108 -13.30 1.52 -13.20
N PRO A 109 -13.02 0.36 -12.57
CA PRO A 109 -14.04 -0.65 -12.32
C PRO A 109 -15.22 -0.10 -11.51
N GLN A 110 -16.46 -0.46 -11.93
CA GLN A 110 -17.68 0.07 -11.31
C GLN A 110 -17.73 -0.20 -9.79
N VAL A 111 -17.24 -1.36 -9.35
CA VAL A 111 -17.17 -1.72 -7.93
C VAL A 111 -16.32 -0.71 -7.12
N LYS A 112 -15.23 -0.21 -7.71
CA LYS A 112 -14.36 0.81 -7.07
C LYS A 112 -15.02 2.19 -7.06
N ILE A 113 -15.73 2.56 -8.14
CA ILE A 113 -16.52 3.80 -8.21
C ILE A 113 -17.61 3.79 -7.15
N ASN A 114 -18.39 2.71 -7.07
CA ASN A 114 -19.47 2.54 -6.09
C ASN A 114 -18.94 2.61 -4.64
N ALA A 115 -17.80 2.02 -4.36
CA ALA A 115 -17.19 2.08 -3.03
C ALA A 115 -16.85 3.53 -2.65
N VAL A 116 -16.21 4.31 -3.53
CA VAL A 116 -15.86 5.71 -3.28
C VAL A 116 -17.12 6.57 -3.07
N GLN A 117 -18.16 6.36 -3.90
CA GLN A 117 -19.44 7.07 -3.78
C GLN A 117 -20.16 6.74 -2.46
N SER A 118 -20.15 5.49 -2.03
CA SER A 118 -20.80 5.05 -0.79
C SER A 118 -20.22 5.71 0.47
N TYR A 119 -18.96 6.14 0.41
CA TYR A 119 -18.32 6.92 1.48
C TYR A 119 -18.56 8.43 1.37
N GLY A 120 -19.29 8.90 0.34
CA GLY A 120 -19.72 10.30 0.22
C GLY A 120 -18.73 11.21 -0.51
N ALA A 121 -17.76 10.67 -1.25
CA ALA A 121 -16.83 11.49 -2.01
C ALA A 121 -17.47 12.09 -3.28
N GLN A 122 -17.03 13.28 -3.65
CA GLN A 122 -17.33 13.91 -4.93
C GLN A 122 -16.32 13.44 -5.98
N ILE A 123 -16.81 12.71 -7.01
CA ILE A 123 -15.95 12.14 -8.05
C ILE A 123 -15.93 13.08 -9.26
N THR A 124 -14.73 13.37 -9.76
CA THR A 124 -14.47 14.00 -11.05
C THR A 124 -13.83 12.96 -11.97
N PHE A 125 -14.47 12.66 -13.10
CA PHE A 125 -13.94 11.70 -14.07
C PHE A 125 -12.95 12.35 -15.03
N CYS A 126 -11.90 11.60 -15.40
CA CYS A 126 -10.87 12.01 -16.36
C CYS A 126 -10.51 10.88 -17.34
N GLU A 127 -9.66 11.21 -18.31
CA GLU A 127 -9.04 10.20 -19.18
C GLU A 127 -8.05 9.32 -18.38
N PRO A 128 -7.77 8.06 -18.84
CA PRO A 128 -7.02 7.07 -18.07
C PRO A 128 -5.49 7.27 -18.10
N THR A 129 -5.01 8.50 -18.26
CA THR A 129 -3.58 8.83 -18.24
C THR A 129 -3.19 9.54 -16.94
N LEU A 130 -1.92 9.45 -16.56
CA LEU A 130 -1.41 10.15 -15.36
C LEU A 130 -1.56 11.66 -15.53
N GLU A 131 -1.17 12.19 -16.69
CA GLU A 131 -1.27 13.62 -17.02
C GLU A 131 -2.72 14.13 -16.90
N ALA A 132 -3.69 13.38 -17.40
CA ALA A 132 -5.10 13.77 -17.29
C ALA A 132 -5.56 13.78 -15.83
N ARG A 133 -5.16 12.82 -15.03
CA ARG A 133 -5.47 12.76 -13.58
C ARG A 133 -4.90 13.96 -12.83
N GLU A 134 -3.63 14.29 -13.07
CA GLU A 134 -2.95 15.42 -12.44
C GLU A 134 -3.57 16.75 -12.87
N ARG A 135 -3.86 16.92 -14.17
CA ARG A 135 -4.52 18.13 -14.71
C ARG A 135 -5.91 18.33 -14.09
N GLU A 136 -6.73 17.29 -14.03
CA GLU A 136 -8.06 17.40 -13.43
C GLU A 136 -7.99 17.62 -11.91
N LEU A 137 -7.03 17.00 -11.22
CA LEU A 137 -6.79 17.27 -9.80
C LEU A 137 -6.43 18.75 -9.58
N ALA A 138 -5.53 19.32 -10.40
CA ALA A 138 -5.15 20.72 -10.33
C ALA A 138 -6.37 21.66 -10.50
N LYS A 139 -7.30 21.34 -11.42
CA LYS A 139 -8.57 22.08 -11.58
C LYS A 139 -9.45 22.02 -10.33
N VAL A 140 -9.59 20.81 -9.75
CA VAL A 140 -10.35 20.62 -8.51
C VAL A 140 -9.75 21.46 -7.39
N ILE A 141 -8.44 21.43 -7.19
CA ILE A 141 -7.73 22.21 -6.17
C ILE A 141 -7.93 23.71 -6.38
N SER A 142 -7.75 24.19 -7.62
CA SER A 142 -7.94 25.62 -7.95
C SER A 142 -9.35 26.11 -7.63
N ARG A 143 -10.37 25.26 -7.82
CA ARG A 143 -11.77 25.61 -7.55
C ARG A 143 -12.15 25.52 -6.08
N THR A 144 -11.57 24.56 -5.33
CA THR A 144 -12.05 24.22 -3.96
C THR A 144 -11.09 24.66 -2.87
N GLY A 145 -9.81 24.84 -3.18
CA GLY A 145 -8.75 25.04 -2.18
C GLY A 145 -8.43 23.77 -1.37
N ALA A 146 -8.94 22.59 -1.78
CA ALA A 146 -8.77 21.35 -1.04
C ALA A 146 -7.30 20.91 -0.92
N GLU A 147 -6.93 20.38 0.25
CA GLU A 147 -5.61 19.85 0.53
C GLU A 147 -5.39 18.51 -0.20
N VAL A 148 -4.28 18.38 -0.89
CA VAL A 148 -3.93 17.15 -1.59
C VAL A 148 -3.38 16.12 -0.61
N ILE A 149 -4.00 14.94 -0.58
CA ILE A 149 -3.48 13.77 0.13
C ILE A 149 -2.98 12.75 -0.89
N HIS A 150 -1.66 12.78 -1.10
CA HIS A 150 -1.03 11.91 -2.08
C HIS A 150 -1.05 10.43 -1.61
N PRO A 151 -1.34 9.45 -2.49
CA PRO A 151 -1.56 8.05 -2.10
C PRO A 151 -0.34 7.34 -1.46
N TYR A 152 0.86 7.92 -1.55
CA TYR A 152 2.09 7.35 -0.99
C TYR A 152 3.24 8.36 -0.78
N ASN A 153 3.30 9.45 -1.57
CA ASN A 153 4.38 10.44 -1.50
C ASN A 153 4.01 11.61 -0.57
N ASP A 154 3.58 11.28 0.64
CA ASP A 154 3.17 12.19 1.71
C ASP A 154 3.65 11.63 3.05
N ALA A 155 4.40 12.43 3.80
CA ALA A 155 4.99 12.02 5.08
C ALA A 155 3.95 11.51 6.08
N ARG A 156 2.78 12.13 6.11
CA ARG A 156 1.64 11.74 6.99
C ARG A 156 1.09 10.37 6.58
N VAL A 157 0.97 10.14 5.26
CA VAL A 157 0.51 8.85 4.71
C VAL A 157 1.53 7.76 5.01
N ILE A 158 2.81 7.98 4.75
CA ILE A 158 3.90 7.02 5.04
C ILE A 158 3.90 6.63 6.52
N ALA A 159 3.80 7.60 7.43
CA ALA A 159 3.75 7.36 8.86
C ALA A 159 2.55 6.47 9.25
N GLY A 160 1.37 6.74 8.70
CA GLY A 160 0.19 5.92 8.93
C GLY A 160 0.36 4.48 8.44
N GLN A 161 0.99 4.27 7.27
CA GLN A 161 1.25 2.94 6.72
C GLN A 161 2.25 2.14 7.59
N GLY A 162 3.20 2.81 8.24
CA GLY A 162 4.16 2.18 9.16
C GLY A 162 3.50 1.48 10.34
N THR A 163 2.27 1.86 10.71
CA THR A 163 1.53 1.22 11.81
C THR A 163 1.18 -0.25 11.54
N VAL A 164 1.16 -0.69 10.28
CA VAL A 164 1.01 -2.11 9.91
C VAL A 164 2.15 -2.94 10.48
N ALA A 165 3.38 -2.49 10.21
CA ALA A 165 4.59 -3.16 10.70
C ALA A 165 4.76 -3.00 12.21
N LEU A 166 4.30 -1.89 12.79
CA LEU A 166 4.34 -1.68 14.23
C LEU A 166 3.48 -2.73 14.96
N GLU A 167 2.26 -2.98 14.50
CA GLU A 167 1.41 -4.04 15.04
C GLU A 167 2.06 -5.41 14.85
N LEU A 168 2.52 -5.73 13.63
CA LEU A 168 3.14 -7.02 13.31
C LEU A 168 4.35 -7.33 14.20
N LEU A 169 5.28 -6.37 14.35
CA LEU A 169 6.52 -6.56 15.10
C LEU A 169 6.34 -6.43 16.63
N THR A 170 5.22 -5.87 17.07
CA THR A 170 4.83 -5.88 18.48
C THR A 170 4.34 -7.28 18.88
N GLU A 171 3.55 -7.93 18.05
CA GLU A 171 3.06 -9.29 18.29
C GLU A 171 4.13 -10.36 18.02
N LEU A 172 4.97 -10.15 17.01
CA LEU A 172 6.01 -11.09 16.58
C LEU A 172 7.38 -10.39 16.56
N PRO A 173 7.99 -10.19 17.72
CA PRO A 173 9.24 -9.43 17.84
C PRO A 173 10.47 -10.16 17.28
N ASP A 174 10.37 -11.44 16.99
CA ASP A 174 11.45 -12.31 16.52
C ASP A 174 11.36 -12.65 15.01
N LEU A 175 10.56 -11.88 14.23
CA LEU A 175 10.58 -11.98 12.78
C LEU A 175 11.97 -11.62 12.23
N GLU A 176 12.44 -12.43 11.28
CA GLU A 176 13.73 -12.28 10.61
C GLU A 176 13.65 -11.49 9.31
N ALA A 177 12.48 -11.53 8.65
CA ALA A 177 12.19 -10.73 7.46
C ALA A 177 10.73 -10.31 7.38
N VAL A 178 10.46 -9.16 6.75
CA VAL A 178 9.11 -8.73 6.35
C VAL A 178 9.10 -8.48 4.84
N LEU A 179 8.23 -9.20 4.13
CA LEU A 179 7.99 -9.03 2.70
C LEU A 179 6.81 -8.09 2.48
N VAL A 180 7.02 -7.07 1.64
CA VAL A 180 6.07 -5.97 1.45
C VAL A 180 5.83 -5.74 -0.04
N PRO A 181 4.57 -5.69 -0.53
CA PRO A 181 4.32 -5.36 -1.93
C PRO A 181 4.66 -3.90 -2.23
N VAL A 182 5.30 -3.64 -3.36
CA VAL A 182 5.76 -2.31 -3.76
C VAL A 182 5.03 -1.81 -5.00
N GLY A 183 4.41 -0.65 -4.88
CA GLY A 183 4.02 0.22 -5.97
C GLY A 183 4.68 1.58 -5.73
N GLY A 184 3.95 2.62 -5.36
CA GLY A 184 4.53 3.95 -5.04
C GLY A 184 5.41 4.01 -3.78
N GLY A 185 5.59 2.90 -3.06
CA GLY A 185 6.55 2.74 -1.97
C GLY A 185 6.08 3.17 -0.57
N GLY A 186 4.85 3.67 -0.41
CA GLY A 186 4.39 4.20 0.89
C GLY A 186 4.33 3.16 2.01
N LEU A 187 3.84 1.93 1.73
CA LEU A 187 3.80 0.84 2.69
C LEU A 187 5.20 0.33 3.03
N LEU A 188 6.03 0.13 2.02
CA LEU A 188 7.41 -0.32 2.19
C LEU A 188 8.22 0.69 3.01
N SER A 189 8.10 1.99 2.70
CA SER A 189 8.76 3.07 3.44
C SER A 189 8.33 3.10 4.92
N GLY A 190 7.02 3.05 5.18
CA GLY A 190 6.50 3.01 6.54
C GLY A 190 6.96 1.78 7.32
N THR A 191 6.99 0.61 6.67
CA THR A 191 7.53 -0.64 7.24
C THR A 191 9.01 -0.50 7.59
N ALA A 192 9.81 0.03 6.67
CA ALA A 192 11.25 0.22 6.88
C ALA A 192 11.53 1.18 8.02
N LEU A 193 10.82 2.32 8.10
CA LEU A 193 10.93 3.25 9.24
C LEU A 193 10.64 2.56 10.57
N THR A 194 9.64 1.69 10.60
CA THR A 194 9.24 0.97 11.81
C THR A 194 10.29 -0.06 12.23
N VAL A 195 10.75 -0.90 11.31
CA VAL A 195 11.76 -1.92 11.58
C VAL A 195 13.05 -1.28 12.11
N ARG A 196 13.55 -0.23 11.43
CA ARG A 196 14.77 0.47 11.84
C ARG A 196 14.57 1.24 13.15
N GLY A 197 13.39 1.85 13.35
CA GLY A 197 13.06 2.58 14.58
C GLY A 197 12.95 1.67 15.82
N LEU A 198 12.52 0.42 15.66
CA LEU A 198 12.52 -0.60 16.69
C LEU A 198 13.89 -1.27 16.87
N GLN A 199 14.91 -0.86 16.10
CA GLN A 199 16.26 -1.44 16.11
C GLN A 199 16.27 -2.97 15.90
N LYS A 200 15.33 -3.48 15.09
CA LYS A 200 15.23 -4.91 14.79
C LYS A 200 16.23 -5.34 13.73
N LYS A 201 16.82 -6.54 13.94
CA LYS A 201 17.64 -7.21 12.92
C LYS A 201 16.82 -7.89 11.83
N CYS A 202 15.58 -7.43 11.63
CA CYS A 202 14.64 -7.93 10.65
C CYS A 202 14.92 -7.31 9.28
N GLN A 203 15.02 -8.13 8.25
CA GLN A 203 15.14 -7.65 6.87
C GLN A 203 13.82 -7.05 6.39
N VAL A 204 13.90 -5.97 5.62
CA VAL A 204 12.77 -5.36 4.95
C VAL A 204 12.95 -5.52 3.45
N ILE A 205 12.12 -6.35 2.83
CA ILE A 205 12.26 -6.71 1.42
C ILE A 205 11.00 -6.27 0.68
N GLY A 206 11.19 -5.41 -0.31
CA GLY A 206 10.14 -5.05 -1.26
C GLY A 206 9.93 -6.16 -2.30
N VAL A 207 8.69 -6.38 -2.72
CA VAL A 207 8.41 -7.31 -3.83
C VAL A 207 7.46 -6.66 -4.80
N GLU A 208 7.78 -6.73 -6.10
CA GLU A 208 6.97 -6.17 -7.18
C GLU A 208 6.86 -7.13 -8.38
N PRO A 209 5.87 -6.96 -9.29
CA PRO A 209 5.79 -7.73 -10.51
C PRO A 209 6.96 -7.39 -11.46
N GLN A 210 7.48 -8.38 -12.20
CA GLN A 210 8.51 -8.15 -13.22
C GLN A 210 8.08 -7.13 -14.29
N ASN A 211 6.79 -7.10 -14.61
CA ASN A 211 6.23 -6.17 -15.59
C ASN A 211 5.92 -4.78 -15.03
N ALA A 212 6.30 -4.52 -13.77
CA ALA A 212 6.20 -3.23 -13.08
C ALA A 212 7.38 -3.09 -12.11
N ASP A 213 8.62 -3.22 -12.61
CA ASP A 213 9.87 -3.36 -11.88
C ASP A 213 10.60 -2.04 -11.60
N ASP A 214 9.89 -0.94 -11.69
CA ASP A 214 10.47 0.41 -11.57
C ASP A 214 11.11 0.68 -10.21
N ALA A 215 10.56 0.12 -9.13
CA ALA A 215 11.12 0.31 -7.79
C ALA A 215 12.46 -0.43 -7.65
N ARG A 216 12.58 -1.66 -8.15
CA ARG A 216 13.84 -2.41 -8.19
C ARG A 216 14.89 -1.70 -9.05
N ARG A 217 14.51 -1.29 -10.26
CA ARG A 217 15.41 -0.53 -11.14
C ARG A 217 15.87 0.77 -10.48
N SER A 218 14.96 1.49 -9.81
CA SER A 218 15.28 2.71 -9.10
C SER A 218 16.23 2.46 -7.92
N PHE A 219 15.98 1.40 -7.14
CA PHE A 219 16.78 1.04 -5.98
C PHE A 219 18.24 0.78 -6.35
N TYR A 220 18.47 -0.06 -7.36
CA TYR A 220 19.83 -0.41 -7.81
C TYR A 220 20.51 0.72 -8.62
N ALA A 221 19.75 1.52 -9.35
CA ALA A 221 20.30 2.66 -10.09
C ALA A 221 20.61 3.89 -9.21
N GLY A 222 20.13 3.91 -7.95
CA GLY A 222 20.33 5.05 -7.06
C GLY A 222 19.57 6.32 -7.47
N ARG A 223 18.62 6.23 -8.40
CA ARG A 223 17.76 7.32 -8.89
C ARG A 223 16.38 6.79 -9.28
N ILE A 224 15.38 7.65 -9.23
CA ILE A 224 14.02 7.27 -9.65
C ILE A 224 14.02 6.98 -11.15
N ILE A 225 13.55 5.77 -11.50
CA ILE A 225 13.24 5.34 -12.86
C ILE A 225 11.72 5.16 -12.91
N PRO A 226 10.99 5.91 -13.75
CA PRO A 226 9.54 5.82 -13.79
C PRO A 226 9.07 4.44 -14.32
N SER A 227 7.90 4.03 -13.88
CA SER A 227 7.16 2.91 -14.46
C SER A 227 6.60 3.35 -15.81
N ASP A 228 6.93 2.64 -16.85
CA ASP A 228 6.42 2.90 -18.20
C ASP A 228 5.50 1.76 -18.63
N ASN A 229 4.21 2.09 -18.82
CA ASN A 229 3.18 1.16 -19.26
C ASN A 229 3.18 -0.22 -18.56
N PRO A 230 3.08 -0.28 -17.24
CA PRO A 230 3.18 -1.53 -16.48
C PRO A 230 2.04 -2.50 -16.83
N GLN A 231 2.40 -3.72 -17.25
CA GLN A 231 1.48 -4.79 -17.63
C GLN A 231 1.43 -5.86 -16.55
N THR A 232 0.63 -5.66 -15.52
CA THR A 232 0.47 -6.62 -14.41
C THR A 232 -0.99 -6.70 -13.97
N ILE A 233 -1.39 -7.88 -13.46
CA ILE A 233 -2.69 -8.06 -12.76
C ILE A 233 -2.72 -7.35 -11.39
N ALA A 234 -1.56 -7.07 -10.81
CA ALA A 234 -1.42 -6.36 -9.55
C ALA A 234 -1.68 -4.85 -9.73
N ASP A 235 -2.92 -4.47 -9.99
CA ASP A 235 -3.35 -3.12 -10.37
C ASP A 235 -2.99 -2.03 -9.36
N GLY A 236 -2.87 -2.38 -8.08
CA GLY A 236 -2.42 -1.48 -7.01
C GLY A 236 -0.93 -1.13 -7.06
N LEU A 237 -0.15 -1.83 -7.90
CA LEU A 237 1.29 -1.64 -8.02
C LEU A 237 1.74 -0.98 -9.34
N ARG A 238 0.81 -0.57 -10.19
CA ARG A 238 1.05 0.11 -11.49
C ARG A 238 1.40 1.58 -11.30
N THR A 239 2.44 1.89 -10.55
CA THR A 239 2.81 3.29 -10.24
C THR A 239 4.30 3.39 -9.88
N SER A 240 4.91 4.54 -10.15
CA SER A 240 6.31 4.79 -9.83
C SER A 240 6.52 5.19 -8.37
N LEU A 241 7.74 5.01 -7.87
CA LEU A 241 8.14 5.56 -6.57
C LEU A 241 8.01 7.09 -6.54
N GLY A 242 7.63 7.62 -5.38
CA GLY A 242 7.70 9.05 -5.10
C GLY A 242 9.07 9.48 -4.59
N THR A 243 9.33 10.77 -4.54
CA THR A 243 10.61 11.32 -4.06
C THR A 243 10.87 11.02 -2.58
N LEU A 244 9.83 11.13 -1.72
CA LEU A 244 9.93 10.80 -0.30
C LEU A 244 10.13 9.29 -0.10
N THR A 245 9.31 8.48 -0.78
CA THR A 245 9.38 7.02 -0.66
C THR A 245 10.72 6.48 -1.18
N PHE A 246 11.22 6.99 -2.31
CA PHE A 246 12.52 6.60 -2.83
C PHE A 246 13.67 6.90 -1.86
N ALA A 247 13.67 8.11 -1.26
CA ALA A 247 14.71 8.49 -0.29
C ALA A 247 14.74 7.52 0.91
N ILE A 248 13.58 7.15 1.44
CA ILE A 248 13.48 6.21 2.57
C ILE A 248 13.86 4.80 2.14
N ILE A 249 13.36 4.32 1.01
CA ILE A 249 13.63 2.96 0.50
C ILE A 249 15.12 2.77 0.27
N ARG A 250 15.77 3.69 -0.41
CA ARG A 250 17.20 3.63 -0.69
C ARG A 250 18.07 3.53 0.57
N ASP A 251 17.65 4.18 1.66
CA ASP A 251 18.41 4.23 2.92
C ASP A 251 18.09 3.07 3.87
N LYS A 252 16.86 2.53 3.85
CA LYS A 252 16.35 1.70 4.94
C LYS A 252 15.83 0.31 4.51
N VAL A 253 15.67 0.05 3.23
CA VAL A 253 15.24 -1.25 2.70
C VAL A 253 16.46 -2.10 2.37
N ASP A 254 16.37 -3.41 2.61
CA ASP A 254 17.50 -4.32 2.39
C ASP A 254 17.57 -4.78 0.93
N ASP A 255 16.42 -5.04 0.29
CA ASP A 255 16.35 -5.45 -1.11
C ASP A 255 14.97 -5.21 -1.73
N ILE A 256 14.90 -5.26 -3.07
CA ILE A 256 13.65 -5.30 -3.84
C ILE A 256 13.74 -6.45 -4.86
N LEU A 257 12.80 -7.39 -4.75
CA LEU A 257 12.70 -8.58 -5.59
C LEU A 257 11.53 -8.46 -6.57
N THR A 258 11.60 -9.19 -7.67
CA THR A 258 10.52 -9.23 -8.66
C THR A 258 10.00 -10.64 -8.85
N VAL A 259 8.72 -10.78 -9.24
CA VAL A 259 8.04 -12.05 -9.48
C VAL A 259 7.27 -12.04 -10.79
N THR A 260 7.00 -13.21 -11.35
CA THR A 260 6.21 -13.38 -12.56
C THR A 260 4.71 -13.21 -12.30
N GLU A 261 3.93 -12.96 -13.36
CA GLU A 261 2.45 -12.88 -13.27
C GLU A 261 1.86 -14.26 -12.88
N GLU A 262 2.41 -15.35 -13.40
CA GLU A 262 1.99 -16.71 -13.07
C GLU A 262 2.15 -17.00 -11.57
N SER A 263 3.29 -16.64 -11.00
CA SER A 263 3.56 -16.83 -9.57
C SER A 263 2.62 -15.99 -8.70
N ILE A 264 2.21 -14.81 -9.17
CA ILE A 264 1.21 -13.97 -8.47
C ILE A 264 -0.14 -14.67 -8.47
N ILE A 265 -0.55 -15.27 -9.60
CA ILE A 265 -1.82 -16.02 -9.71
C ILE A 265 -1.78 -17.24 -8.78
N ASP A 266 -0.70 -18.00 -8.78
CA ASP A 266 -0.53 -19.17 -7.93
C ASP A 266 -0.54 -18.80 -6.44
N ALA A 267 0.16 -17.73 -6.07
CA ALA A 267 0.14 -17.20 -4.70
C ALA A 267 -1.27 -16.77 -4.27
N MET A 268 -2.01 -16.11 -5.16
CA MET A 268 -3.40 -15.70 -4.90
C MET A 268 -4.31 -16.91 -4.66
N ARG A 269 -4.25 -17.94 -5.51
CA ARG A 269 -5.00 -19.19 -5.32
C ARG A 269 -4.65 -19.87 -4.01
N LEU A 270 -3.36 -20.02 -3.70
CA LEU A 270 -2.90 -20.65 -2.47
C LEU A 270 -3.35 -19.88 -1.22
N ILE A 271 -3.31 -18.56 -1.22
CA ILE A 271 -3.83 -17.73 -0.13
C ILE A 271 -5.33 -18.01 0.07
N TRP A 272 -6.13 -17.97 -1.00
CA TRP A 272 -7.56 -18.21 -0.91
C TRP A 272 -7.86 -19.63 -0.45
N GLU A 273 -7.16 -20.63 -0.99
CA GLU A 273 -7.38 -22.05 -0.67
C GLU A 273 -6.87 -22.45 0.72
N ARG A 274 -5.77 -21.88 1.21
CA ARG A 274 -5.11 -22.31 2.46
C ARG A 274 -5.42 -21.43 3.66
N LEU A 275 -5.58 -20.12 3.46
CA LEU A 275 -5.98 -19.20 4.52
C LEU A 275 -7.49 -18.96 4.55
N LYS A 276 -8.24 -19.34 3.50
CA LYS A 276 -9.69 -19.14 3.36
C LYS A 276 -10.11 -17.68 3.42
N ILE A 277 -9.30 -16.81 2.84
CA ILE A 277 -9.51 -15.36 2.79
C ILE A 277 -9.40 -14.84 1.36
N VAL A 278 -10.06 -13.71 1.10
CA VAL A 278 -9.94 -13.00 -0.18
C VAL A 278 -8.79 -12.00 -0.07
N ALA A 279 -7.82 -12.12 -0.98
CA ALA A 279 -6.70 -11.19 -1.16
C ALA A 279 -6.64 -10.76 -2.63
N GLU A 280 -6.40 -9.47 -2.88
CA GLU A 280 -6.20 -8.94 -4.23
C GLU A 280 -4.83 -9.34 -4.79
N PRO A 281 -4.62 -9.36 -6.13
CA PRO A 281 -3.34 -9.75 -6.72
C PRO A 281 -2.14 -8.99 -6.15
N SER A 282 -2.27 -7.68 -5.94
CA SER A 282 -1.23 -6.84 -5.34
C SER A 282 -0.78 -7.31 -3.94
N ALA A 283 -1.69 -7.90 -3.16
CA ALA A 283 -1.39 -8.42 -1.83
C ALA A 283 -0.68 -9.77 -1.86
N CYS A 284 -0.76 -10.49 -2.98
CA CYS A 284 -0.23 -11.84 -3.13
C CYS A 284 1.24 -11.85 -3.64
N VAL A 285 1.70 -10.75 -4.20
CA VAL A 285 3.06 -10.55 -4.74
C VAL A 285 4.16 -10.97 -3.75
N PRO A 286 4.10 -10.66 -2.44
CA PRO A 286 5.15 -11.09 -1.51
C PRO A 286 5.24 -12.62 -1.32
N LEU A 287 4.12 -13.34 -1.35
CA LEU A 287 4.16 -14.81 -1.27
C LEU A 287 4.76 -15.42 -2.55
N ALA A 288 4.50 -14.83 -3.70
CA ALA A 288 4.96 -15.32 -5.00
C ALA A 288 6.49 -15.48 -5.05
N VAL A 289 7.26 -14.60 -4.39
CA VAL A 289 8.73 -14.68 -4.35
C VAL A 289 9.23 -15.98 -3.70
N LEU A 290 8.51 -16.45 -2.70
CA LEU A 290 8.86 -17.68 -1.98
C LEU A 290 8.47 -18.93 -2.79
N LEU A 291 7.40 -18.85 -3.60
CA LEU A 291 6.96 -19.94 -4.49
C LEU A 291 7.92 -20.14 -5.66
N GLU A 292 8.57 -19.08 -6.14
CA GLU A 292 9.59 -19.16 -7.19
C GLU A 292 10.92 -19.80 -6.71
N GLY A 293 11.00 -20.22 -5.43
CA GLY A 293 12.18 -20.87 -4.87
C GLY A 293 13.40 -19.95 -4.78
N ARG A 294 13.21 -18.65 -4.84
CA ARG A 294 14.30 -17.68 -4.76
C ARG A 294 14.82 -17.62 -3.31
N SER A 295 15.90 -18.33 -3.06
CA SER A 295 16.62 -18.41 -1.77
C SER A 295 17.27 -17.10 -1.31
N GLN A 296 16.91 -15.97 -1.94
CA GLN A 296 17.45 -14.64 -1.59
C GLN A 296 16.94 -14.12 -0.23
N VAL A 297 15.86 -14.72 0.29
CA VAL A 297 15.37 -14.41 1.63
C VAL A 297 15.93 -15.43 2.61
N ALA A 298 17.09 -15.13 3.17
CA ALA A 298 17.75 -15.98 4.17
C ALA A 298 17.09 -15.80 5.55
N ALA A 299 15.85 -16.26 5.69
CA ALA A 299 15.07 -16.13 6.93
C ALA A 299 14.21 -17.38 7.15
N SER A 300 14.03 -17.79 8.39
CA SER A 300 13.18 -18.91 8.80
C SER A 300 11.80 -18.48 9.32
N LYS A 301 11.69 -17.22 9.78
CA LYS A 301 10.45 -16.60 10.27
C LYS A 301 10.16 -15.33 9.47
N ILE A 302 9.17 -15.40 8.58
CA ILE A 302 8.87 -14.34 7.62
C ILE A 302 7.48 -13.78 7.84
N GLY A 303 7.39 -12.46 8.02
CA GLY A 303 6.15 -11.71 7.96
C GLY A 303 5.79 -11.34 6.51
N ILE A 304 4.55 -11.54 6.11
CA ILE A 304 4.01 -11.14 4.80
C ILE A 304 2.87 -10.15 5.04
N ILE A 305 2.93 -8.97 4.43
CA ILE A 305 1.83 -8.01 4.51
C ILE A 305 0.87 -8.25 3.34
N LEU A 306 -0.33 -8.78 3.65
CA LEU A 306 -1.44 -8.87 2.69
C LEU A 306 -2.13 -7.51 2.62
N SER A 307 -1.75 -6.70 1.65
CA SER A 307 -2.04 -5.26 1.60
C SER A 307 -3.51 -4.90 1.39
N GLY A 308 -4.31 -5.81 0.79
CA GLY A 308 -5.74 -5.59 0.56
C GLY A 308 -6.46 -6.80 -0.04
N GLY A 309 -7.79 -6.70 -0.14
CA GLY A 309 -8.66 -7.74 -0.65
C GLY A 309 -9.69 -7.26 -1.67
N ASN A 310 -9.55 -6.05 -2.21
CA ASN A 310 -10.51 -5.44 -3.14
C ASN A 310 -10.31 -5.96 -4.57
N VAL A 311 -10.88 -7.10 -4.87
CA VAL A 311 -10.80 -7.79 -6.16
C VAL A 311 -12.19 -7.85 -6.83
N ASP A 312 -12.21 -7.77 -8.15
CA ASP A 312 -13.40 -8.02 -8.95
C ASP A 312 -13.62 -9.54 -9.07
N LEU A 313 -14.67 -10.05 -8.43
CA LEU A 313 -14.97 -11.49 -8.39
C LEU A 313 -15.38 -12.04 -9.76
N ASP A 314 -15.88 -11.17 -10.67
CA ASP A 314 -16.26 -11.56 -12.01
C ASP A 314 -15.08 -11.58 -12.99
N ARG A 315 -13.89 -11.13 -12.55
CA ARG A 315 -12.66 -11.04 -13.36
C ARG A 315 -11.45 -11.69 -12.67
N LEU A 316 -11.67 -12.84 -12.08
CA LEU A 316 -10.56 -13.58 -11.46
C LEU A 316 -9.65 -14.18 -12.53
N PRO A 317 -8.32 -14.19 -12.33
CA PRO A 317 -7.35 -14.59 -13.36
C PRO A 317 -7.45 -16.05 -13.81
N TRP A 318 -8.16 -16.88 -13.07
CA TRP A 318 -8.43 -18.29 -13.40
C TRP A 318 -9.84 -18.55 -13.95
N LEU A 319 -10.70 -17.54 -14.08
CA LEU A 319 -11.94 -17.67 -14.79
C LEU A 319 -11.63 -17.67 -16.31
N LYS A 320 -12.08 -18.72 -16.98
CA LYS A 320 -12.06 -18.73 -18.45
C LYS A 320 -13.09 -17.70 -18.93
N GLY A 321 -12.64 -16.65 -19.63
CA GLY A 321 -13.50 -15.76 -20.39
C GLY A 321 -14.17 -16.47 -21.54
#